data_a41fe4c21a634ecc97c7445583dd79c1
#
_entry.id   a41fe4c21a634ecc97c7445583dd79c1
#
_cell.length_a   1.000
_cell.length_b   1.000
_cell.length_c   1.000
_cell.angle_alpha   90.00
_cell.angle_beta   90.00
_cell.angle_gamma   90.00
#
_symmetry.space_group_name_H-M   'P 1'
#
loop_
_entity.id
_entity.type
_entity.pdbx_description
1 polymer ?
#
loop_
_entity_poly.entity_id
_entity_poly.type
_entity_poly.pdbx_seq_one_letter_code
_entity_poly.pdbx_strand_id
1 'polypeptide(L)' 'MANANWIKLHVEMDYDMMMLDGVEKTEAIRRIAKEWYMSQEEVNDIVTIYEKELNDIDKTGDLGDII' A
#
# COMPACT_ATOMS: atom_id res chain seq x y z
N MET A 1 -19.51 -3.02 -1.66
CA MET A 1 -19.81 -2.07 -0.62
C MET A 1 -18.68 -1.10 -0.42
N ALA A 2 -19.00 0.03 0.12
CA ALA A 2 -18.00 1.05 0.42
C ALA A 2 -16.94 0.56 1.38
N ASN A 3 -17.25 -0.46 2.15
CA ASN A 3 -16.33 -0.94 3.18
C ASN A 3 -15.03 -1.47 2.63
N ALA A 4 -15.07 -2.08 1.45
CA ALA A 4 -13.86 -2.65 0.87
C ALA A 4 -12.84 -1.55 0.53
N ASN A 5 -13.32 -0.44 0.00
CA ASN A 5 -12.43 0.68 -0.34
C ASN A 5 -11.87 1.32 0.93
N TRP A 6 -12.68 1.37 1.97
CA TRP A 6 -12.25 1.94 3.23
C TRP A 6 -11.10 1.15 3.83
N ILE A 7 -11.23 -0.19 3.83
CA ILE A 7 -10.18 -1.05 4.38
C ILE A 7 -8.91 -0.93 3.55
N LYS A 8 -9.04 -0.92 2.24
CA LYS A 8 -7.89 -0.79 1.37
C LYS A 8 -7.10 0.48 1.67
N LEU A 9 -7.82 1.58 1.84
CA LEU A 9 -7.17 2.85 2.14
C LEU A 9 -6.40 2.79 3.46
N HIS A 10 -7.00 2.19 4.48
CA HIS A 10 -6.33 2.06 5.77
C HIS A 10 -5.11 1.15 5.70
N VAL A 11 -5.19 0.08 4.92
CA VAL A 11 -4.06 -0.80 4.73
C VAL A 11 -2.90 -0.02 4.08
N GLU A 12 -3.20 0.78 3.10
CA GLU A 12 -2.18 1.59 2.43
C GLU A 12 -1.53 2.58 3.38
N MET A 13 -2.32 3.22 4.21
CA MET A 13 -1.80 4.17 5.18
C MET A 13 -0.91 3.49 6.21
N ASP A 14 -1.36 2.37 6.73
CA ASP A 14 -0.57 1.62 7.71
C ASP A 14 0.75 1.18 7.10
N TYR A 15 0.70 0.72 5.87
CA TYR A 15 1.90 0.28 5.18
C TYR A 15 2.89 1.43 5.02
N ASP A 16 2.41 2.59 4.61
CA ASP A 16 3.26 3.76 4.45
C ASP A 16 3.96 4.11 5.77
N MET A 17 3.22 4.13 6.85
CA MET A 17 3.79 4.47 8.14
C MET A 17 4.84 3.47 8.58
N MET A 18 4.58 2.19 8.36
CA MET A 18 5.54 1.16 8.71
C MET A 18 6.81 1.26 7.88
N MET A 19 6.68 1.58 6.61
CA MET A 19 7.84 1.77 5.76
C MET A 19 8.68 2.96 6.23
N LEU A 20 8.02 4.04 6.63
CA LEU A 20 8.73 5.20 7.17
C LEU A 20 9.46 4.87 8.46
N ASP A 21 8.92 3.95 9.23
CA ASP A 21 9.56 3.52 10.49
C ASP A 21 10.69 2.52 10.25
N GLY A 22 10.89 2.10 9.01
CA GLY A 22 11.96 1.16 8.72
C GLY A 22 11.57 -0.29 8.88
N VAL A 23 10.27 -0.59 8.97
CA VAL A 23 9.80 -1.96 9.08
C VAL A 23 9.95 -2.65 7.72
N GLU A 24 10.41 -3.90 7.74
CA GLU A 24 10.54 -4.66 6.50
C GLU A 24 9.18 -4.93 5.89
N LYS A 25 9.15 -5.01 4.57
CA LYS A 25 7.90 -5.21 3.85
C LYS A 25 7.16 -6.46 4.31
N THR A 26 7.88 -7.57 4.44
CA THR A 26 7.26 -8.83 4.87
C THR A 26 6.64 -8.69 6.25
N GLU A 27 7.35 -8.04 7.14
CA GLU A 27 6.85 -7.84 8.50
C GLU A 27 5.65 -6.90 8.52
N ALA A 28 5.68 -5.86 7.71
CA ALA A 28 4.58 -4.92 7.63
C ALA A 28 3.31 -5.63 7.14
N ILE A 29 3.45 -6.44 6.10
CA ILE A 29 2.32 -7.20 5.57
C ILE A 29 1.74 -8.12 6.63
N ARG A 30 2.61 -8.79 7.36
CA ARG A 30 2.17 -9.71 8.39
C ARG A 30 1.38 -8.99 9.48
N ARG A 31 1.87 -7.85 9.93
CA ARG A 31 1.22 -7.08 10.98
C ARG A 31 -0.13 -6.55 10.53
N ILE A 32 -0.19 -6.02 9.32
CA ILE A 32 -1.42 -5.46 8.79
C ILE A 32 -2.47 -6.55 8.60
N ALA A 33 -2.04 -7.70 8.08
CA ALA A 33 -2.96 -8.81 7.89
C ALA A 33 -3.59 -9.22 9.22
N LYS A 34 -2.78 -9.29 10.26
CA LYS A 34 -3.26 -9.66 11.58
C LYS A 34 -4.21 -8.61 12.13
N GLU A 35 -3.90 -7.35 11.94
CA GLU A 35 -4.71 -6.27 12.48
C GLU A 35 -6.08 -6.20 11.84
N TRP A 36 -6.14 -6.43 10.54
CA TRP A 36 -7.38 -6.30 9.80
C TRP A 36 -8.06 -7.63 9.52
N TYR A 37 -7.57 -8.72 10.13
CA TYR A 37 -8.13 -10.06 9.95
C TYR A 37 -8.19 -10.44 8.47
N MET A 38 -7.12 -10.14 7.76
CA MET A 38 -6.99 -10.46 6.35
C MET A 38 -5.87 -11.47 6.15
N SER A 39 -5.87 -12.14 5.02
CA SER A 39 -4.75 -13.02 4.70
C SER A 39 -3.55 -12.17 4.29
N GLN A 40 -2.36 -12.71 4.47
CA GLN A 40 -1.15 -12.02 4.04
C GLN A 40 -1.15 -11.83 2.52
N GLU A 41 -1.73 -12.78 1.82
CA GLU A 41 -1.82 -12.69 0.36
C GLU A 41 -2.66 -11.50 -0.06
N GLU A 42 -3.77 -11.29 0.60
CA GLU A 42 -4.62 -10.14 0.30
C GLU A 42 -3.90 -8.82 0.55
N VAL A 43 -3.24 -8.73 1.68
CA VAL A 43 -2.49 -7.52 2.02
C VAL A 43 -1.36 -7.31 1.02
N ASN A 44 -0.67 -8.38 0.66
CA ASN A 44 0.42 -8.29 -0.29
C ASN A 44 -0.08 -7.78 -1.65
N ASP A 45 -1.24 -8.23 -2.08
CA ASP A 45 -1.83 -7.77 -3.34
C ASP A 45 -2.12 -6.27 -3.28
N ILE A 46 -2.73 -5.83 -2.19
CA ILE A 46 -3.05 -4.42 -2.03
C ILE A 46 -1.79 -3.57 -2.04
N VAL A 47 -0.78 -4.00 -1.30
CA VAL A 47 0.47 -3.26 -1.20
C VAL A 47 1.20 -3.23 -2.53
N THR A 48 1.19 -4.34 -3.24
CA THR A 48 1.87 -4.42 -4.53
C THR A 48 1.24 -3.47 -5.54
N ILE A 49 -0.09 -3.43 -5.58
CA ILE A 49 -0.79 -2.52 -6.47
C ILE A 49 -0.54 -1.08 -6.07
N TYR A 50 -0.52 -0.81 -4.78
CA TYR A 50 -0.27 0.52 -4.26
C TYR A 50 1.11 1.02 -4.68
N GLU A 51 2.13 0.19 -4.52
CA GLU A 51 3.49 0.57 -4.91
C GLU A 51 3.59 0.82 -6.40
N LYS A 52 2.88 0.00 -7.18
CA LYS A 52 2.88 0.18 -8.62
C LYS A 52 2.23 1.49 -9.01
N GLU A 53 1.15 1.83 -8.35
CA GLU A 53 0.47 3.10 -8.63
C GLU A 53 1.35 4.29 -8.29
N LEU A 54 2.10 4.21 -7.21
CA LEU A 54 3.02 5.27 -6.84
C LEU A 54 4.11 5.46 -7.90
N ASN A 55 4.64 4.37 -8.41
CA ASN A 55 5.62 4.44 -9.48
C ASN A 55 5.06 5.06 -10.74
N ASP A 56 3.83 4.70 -11.08
CA ASP A 56 3.19 5.26 -12.26
C ASP A 56 2.96 6.76 -12.11
N ILE A 57 2.60 7.18 -10.91
CA ILE A 57 2.40 8.59 -10.64
C ILE A 57 3.71 9.35 -10.80
N ASP A 58 4.80 8.79 -10.31
CA ASP A 58 6.10 9.43 -10.46
C ASP A 58 6.45 9.63 -11.92
N LYS A 59 6.24 8.61 -12.72
CA LYS A 59 6.55 8.71 -14.15
C LYS A 59 5.66 9.74 -14.83
N THR A 60 4.40 9.75 -14.46
CA THR A 60 3.45 10.70 -15.01
C THR A 60 3.84 12.12 -14.64
N GLY A 61 4.27 12.30 -13.41
CA GLY A 61 4.73 13.60 -12.97
C GLY A 61 5.90 14.11 -13.79
N ASP A 62 6.84 13.24 -14.07
CA ASP A 62 7.98 13.60 -14.89
C ASP A 62 7.55 14.02 -16.28
N LEU A 63 6.62 13.29 -16.84
CA LEU A 63 6.13 13.63 -18.16
C LEU A 63 5.40 14.97 -18.15
N GLY A 64 4.67 15.21 -17.10
CA GLY A 64 3.97 16.47 -16.96
C GLY A 64 4.91 17.65 -16.89
N ASP A 65 6.03 17.45 -16.27
CA ASP A 65 7.01 18.52 -16.11
C ASP A 65 7.61 18.97 -17.43
N ILE A 66 7.63 18.12 -18.40
CA ILE A 66 8.23 18.43 -19.68
C ILE A 66 7.44 19.51 -20.41
N ILE A 67 6.18 19.54 -20.15
CA ILE A 67 5.31 20.49 -20.78
C ILE A 67 5.50 21.86 -20.18
#